data_544f728ce09bb9afb5abdac18ca1153a
#
_entry.id   544f728ce09bb9afb5abdac18ca1153a
#
_cell.length_a   1.000
_cell.length_b   1.000
_cell.length_c   1.000
_cell.angle_alpha   90.00
_cell.angle_beta   90.00
_cell.angle_gamma   90.00
#
_symmetry.space_group_name_H-M   'P 1'
#
loop_
_entity.id
_entity.type
_entity.pdbx_description
1 polymer ?
#
loop_
_entity_poly.entity_id
_entity_poly.type
_entity_poly.pdbx_seq_one_letter_code
_entity_poly.pdbx_strand_id
1 'polypeptide(L)'
;IAALNGARKIIKDFKPDVIVGTGGYASFPALFMGSRMGIPTCVHEANAVPGLATRLAAGSADRILVNFAESGKAYKQQEKVTCVGMPVRSEFLYTKRADARKKLGLDERPLIVSAFGSLGAKAMNEAVAEFMKIETENGLPFQHIHATGSYGWKWMPELVKSKGVDLEAQTSIDMREYIYNMPTLMAAADVFISRAGASSCNEIAVSGTPCVLIPSPNVTDNHQEKNARIIESRGGCVLLLERECTGQRLYQEVQ
;
A
#
# COMPACT_ATOMS: atom_id res chain seq x y z
N ILE A 1 10.42 -9.87 -29.55
CA ILE A 1 11.70 -9.57 -30.25
C ILE A 1 12.00 -8.07 -30.18
N ALA A 2 11.10 -7.18 -30.61
CA ALA A 2 11.34 -5.72 -30.58
C ALA A 2 11.78 -5.19 -29.22
N ALA A 3 11.09 -5.57 -28.12
CA ALA A 3 11.44 -5.15 -26.77
C ALA A 3 12.84 -5.62 -26.31
N LEU A 4 13.25 -6.82 -26.69
CA LEU A 4 14.60 -7.34 -26.37
C LEU A 4 15.69 -6.58 -27.14
N ASN A 5 15.45 -6.27 -28.43
CA ASN A 5 16.38 -5.48 -29.22
C ASN A 5 16.49 -4.04 -28.70
N GLY A 6 15.37 -3.43 -28.29
CA GLY A 6 15.36 -2.13 -27.63
C GLY A 6 16.13 -2.13 -26.30
N ALA A 7 15.89 -3.11 -25.44
CA ALA A 7 16.62 -3.27 -24.20
C ALA A 7 18.13 -3.43 -24.43
N ARG A 8 18.52 -4.27 -25.42
CA ARG A 8 19.94 -4.46 -25.79
C ARG A 8 20.61 -3.15 -26.21
N LYS A 9 19.91 -2.33 -27.02
CA LYS A 9 20.43 -1.02 -27.44
C LYS A 9 20.63 -0.10 -26.24
N ILE A 10 19.60 0.06 -25.41
CA ILE A 10 19.66 0.90 -24.21
C ILE A 10 20.82 0.46 -23.28
N ILE A 11 20.96 -0.85 -23.03
CA ILE A 11 22.03 -1.37 -22.17
C ILE A 11 23.42 -1.06 -22.76
N LYS A 12 23.60 -1.20 -24.08
CA LYS A 12 24.86 -0.87 -24.74
C LYS A 12 25.22 0.60 -24.66
N ASP A 13 24.22 1.48 -24.79
CA ASP A 13 24.41 2.93 -24.78
C ASP A 13 24.64 3.44 -23.34
N PHE A 14 23.86 2.92 -22.36
CA PHE A 14 23.91 3.31 -20.96
C PHE A 14 25.09 2.68 -20.19
N LYS A 15 25.51 1.46 -20.56
CA LYS A 15 26.59 0.68 -19.93
C LYS A 15 26.44 0.53 -18.41
N PRO A 16 25.31 -0.02 -17.90
CA PRO A 16 25.11 -0.18 -16.48
C PRO A 16 26.06 -1.21 -15.88
N ASP A 17 26.48 -1.01 -14.62
CA ASP A 17 27.26 -1.97 -13.83
C ASP A 17 26.37 -3.07 -13.25
N VAL A 18 25.07 -2.77 -13.04
CA VAL A 18 24.06 -3.70 -12.52
C VAL A 18 22.67 -3.33 -13.05
N ILE A 19 21.80 -4.32 -13.23
CA ILE A 19 20.41 -4.11 -13.62
C ILE A 19 19.49 -4.68 -12.53
N VAL A 20 18.62 -3.81 -11.99
CA VAL A 20 17.62 -4.19 -10.99
C VAL A 20 16.22 -4.08 -11.61
N GLY A 21 15.48 -5.16 -11.62
CA GLY A 21 14.09 -5.20 -12.07
C GLY A 21 13.13 -5.36 -10.90
N THR A 22 12.13 -4.49 -10.79
CA THR A 22 11.15 -4.48 -9.69
C THR A 22 9.81 -5.10 -10.06
N GLY A 23 9.80 -5.96 -11.08
CA GLY A 23 8.59 -6.60 -11.60
C GLY A 23 7.94 -5.83 -12.76
N GLY A 24 6.77 -6.32 -13.15
CA GLY A 24 6.07 -5.83 -14.33
C GLY A 24 6.70 -6.28 -15.65
N TYR A 25 5.93 -6.20 -16.74
CA TYR A 25 6.38 -6.69 -18.07
C TYR A 25 7.59 -5.92 -18.60
N ALA A 26 7.73 -4.64 -18.25
CA ALA A 26 8.82 -3.78 -18.74
C ALA A 26 10.20 -4.16 -18.17
N SER A 27 10.26 -4.77 -16.99
CA SER A 27 11.53 -5.16 -16.36
C SER A 27 12.16 -6.41 -17.02
N PHE A 28 11.33 -7.32 -17.52
CA PHE A 28 11.81 -8.59 -18.07
C PHE A 28 12.81 -8.44 -19.23
N PRO A 29 12.55 -7.63 -20.28
CA PRO A 29 13.50 -7.47 -21.39
C PRO A 29 14.88 -6.95 -20.93
N ALA A 30 14.91 -6.02 -19.98
CA ALA A 30 16.16 -5.45 -19.47
C ALA A 30 16.95 -6.50 -18.68
N LEU A 31 16.32 -7.21 -17.75
CA LEU A 31 16.96 -8.26 -16.96
C LEU A 31 17.47 -9.42 -17.85
N PHE A 32 16.63 -9.89 -18.77
CA PHE A 32 16.99 -10.98 -19.68
C PHE A 32 18.17 -10.63 -20.59
N MET A 33 18.15 -9.44 -21.17
CA MET A 33 19.25 -9.00 -22.04
C MET A 33 20.51 -8.66 -21.25
N GLY A 34 20.39 -8.05 -20.06
CA GLY A 34 21.52 -7.79 -19.18
C GLY A 34 22.27 -9.05 -18.79
N SER A 35 21.52 -10.07 -18.34
CA SER A 35 22.09 -11.38 -18.02
C SER A 35 22.83 -11.99 -19.22
N ARG A 36 22.25 -11.91 -20.44
CA ARG A 36 22.90 -12.40 -21.66
C ARG A 36 24.12 -11.59 -22.11
N MET A 37 24.23 -10.37 -21.63
CA MET A 37 25.38 -9.50 -21.90
C MET A 37 26.44 -9.57 -20.79
N GLY A 38 26.27 -10.43 -19.80
CA GLY A 38 27.20 -10.63 -18.68
C GLY A 38 27.16 -9.53 -17.63
N ILE A 39 26.08 -8.74 -17.59
CA ILE A 39 25.89 -7.68 -16.59
C ILE A 39 25.16 -8.29 -15.39
N PRO A 40 25.64 -8.07 -14.16
CA PRO A 40 24.95 -8.53 -12.93
C PRO A 40 23.51 -8.08 -12.88
N THR A 41 22.61 -9.00 -12.56
CA THR A 41 21.16 -8.75 -12.55
C THR A 41 20.50 -9.16 -11.25
N CYS A 42 19.58 -8.32 -10.75
CA CYS A 42 18.74 -8.61 -9.59
C CYS A 42 17.27 -8.44 -9.97
N VAL A 43 16.42 -9.37 -9.55
CA VAL A 43 14.97 -9.19 -9.61
C VAL A 43 14.42 -9.03 -8.21
N HIS A 44 13.56 -8.03 -7.99
CA HIS A 44 12.86 -7.81 -6.71
C HIS A 44 11.38 -8.13 -6.86
N GLU A 45 10.88 -9.03 -5.99
CA GLU A 45 9.46 -9.33 -5.87
C GLU A 45 8.87 -8.64 -4.64
N ALA A 46 7.93 -7.76 -4.88
CA ALA A 46 7.28 -6.96 -3.84
C ALA A 46 6.13 -7.69 -3.13
N ASN A 47 5.45 -8.60 -3.83
CA ASN A 47 4.26 -9.27 -3.33
C ASN A 47 4.55 -10.62 -2.66
N ALA A 48 3.60 -11.09 -1.87
CA ALA A 48 3.65 -12.39 -1.21
C ALA A 48 3.67 -13.58 -2.19
N VAL A 49 3.14 -13.37 -3.40
CA VAL A 49 3.16 -14.36 -4.49
C VAL A 49 3.83 -13.75 -5.71
N PRO A 50 4.88 -14.40 -6.25
CA PRO A 50 5.61 -13.86 -7.39
C PRO A 50 4.76 -13.71 -8.64
N GLY A 51 4.83 -12.53 -9.27
CA GLY A 51 4.24 -12.28 -10.57
C GLY A 51 4.93 -13.06 -11.69
N LEU A 52 4.25 -13.20 -12.84
CA LEU A 52 4.79 -13.94 -13.98
C LEU A 52 6.13 -13.36 -14.49
N ALA A 53 6.23 -12.03 -14.55
CA ALA A 53 7.45 -11.36 -15.03
C ALA A 53 8.65 -11.63 -14.12
N THR A 54 8.46 -11.57 -12.79
CA THR A 54 9.52 -11.86 -11.81
C THR A 54 9.93 -13.33 -11.84
N ARG A 55 8.96 -14.25 -11.98
CA ARG A 55 9.25 -15.68 -12.11
C ARG A 55 10.06 -16.00 -13.39
N LEU A 56 9.72 -15.38 -14.51
CA LEU A 56 10.46 -15.56 -15.76
C LEU A 56 11.88 -14.96 -15.67
N ALA A 57 12.01 -13.77 -15.11
CA ALA A 57 13.30 -13.10 -14.94
C ALA A 57 14.22 -13.84 -13.95
N ALA A 58 13.66 -14.44 -12.89
CA ALA A 58 14.41 -15.17 -11.88
C ALA A 58 15.29 -16.30 -12.46
N GLY A 59 14.85 -16.94 -13.56
CA GLY A 59 15.63 -18.00 -14.22
C GLY A 59 17.00 -17.54 -14.72
N SER A 60 17.13 -16.28 -15.12
CA SER A 60 18.37 -15.69 -15.66
C SER A 60 19.03 -14.69 -14.71
N ALA A 61 18.35 -14.24 -13.66
CA ALA A 61 18.90 -13.29 -12.68
C ALA A 61 19.97 -13.94 -11.79
N ASP A 62 20.94 -13.14 -11.37
CA ASP A 62 22.00 -13.55 -10.44
C ASP A 62 21.50 -13.55 -9.00
N ARG A 63 20.56 -12.65 -8.65
CA ARG A 63 19.94 -12.56 -7.33
C ARG A 63 18.43 -12.36 -7.45
N ILE A 64 17.70 -12.97 -6.52
CA ILE A 64 16.26 -12.85 -6.35
C ILE A 64 16.02 -12.25 -4.98
N LEU A 65 15.60 -11.00 -4.98
CA LEU A 65 15.29 -10.24 -3.76
C LEU A 65 13.78 -10.35 -3.51
N VAL A 66 13.37 -10.68 -2.32
CA VAL A 66 11.96 -10.81 -1.99
C VAL A 66 11.58 -9.93 -0.80
N ASN A 67 10.39 -9.36 -0.87
CA ASN A 67 9.82 -8.60 0.22
C ASN A 67 9.28 -9.52 1.33
N PHE A 68 8.49 -10.53 0.95
CA PHE A 68 7.95 -11.54 1.86
C PHE A 68 8.77 -12.83 1.75
N ALA A 69 9.21 -13.38 2.88
CA ALA A 69 9.97 -14.65 2.90
C ALA A 69 9.19 -15.80 2.24
N GLU A 70 7.84 -15.74 2.34
CA GLU A 70 6.94 -16.73 1.75
C GLU A 70 7.03 -16.76 0.23
N SER A 71 7.22 -15.60 -0.42
CA SER A 71 7.35 -15.54 -1.88
C SER A 71 8.65 -16.20 -2.36
N GLY A 72 9.69 -16.22 -1.53
CA GLY A 72 10.95 -16.87 -1.84
C GLY A 72 10.80 -18.35 -2.10
N LYS A 73 9.87 -19.03 -1.42
CA LYS A 73 9.61 -20.48 -1.55
C LYS A 73 9.13 -20.88 -2.96
N ALA A 74 8.62 -19.93 -3.74
CA ALA A 74 8.13 -20.18 -5.10
C ALA A 74 9.26 -20.29 -6.16
N TYR A 75 10.47 -19.90 -5.83
CA TYR A 75 11.61 -19.97 -6.74
C TYR A 75 12.38 -21.28 -6.57
N LYS A 76 12.87 -21.82 -7.69
CA LYS A 76 13.64 -23.08 -7.67
C LYS A 76 15.07 -22.89 -7.16
N GLN A 77 15.69 -21.75 -7.49
CA GLN A 77 17.09 -21.42 -7.16
C GLN A 77 17.15 -20.75 -5.78
N GLN A 78 16.98 -21.53 -4.73
CA GLN A 78 16.93 -21.02 -3.35
C GLN A 78 18.23 -20.30 -2.93
N GLU A 79 19.37 -20.71 -3.48
CA GLU A 79 20.69 -20.11 -3.24
C GLU A 79 20.80 -18.66 -3.75
N LYS A 80 19.91 -18.25 -4.67
CA LYS A 80 19.82 -16.88 -5.19
C LYS A 80 18.85 -15.99 -4.42
N VAL A 81 17.99 -16.57 -3.58
CA VAL A 81 16.91 -15.86 -2.88
C VAL A 81 17.44 -15.19 -1.61
N THR A 82 17.12 -13.92 -1.46
CA THR A 82 17.38 -13.15 -0.23
C THR A 82 16.14 -12.33 0.14
N CYS A 83 15.68 -12.49 1.37
CA CYS A 83 14.59 -11.65 1.90
C CYS A 83 15.18 -10.32 2.37
N VAL A 84 14.80 -9.23 1.70
CA VAL A 84 15.34 -7.88 1.94
C VAL A 84 14.27 -6.87 2.38
N GLY A 85 12.99 -7.27 2.34
CA GLY A 85 11.89 -6.33 2.51
C GLY A 85 11.72 -5.43 1.27
N MET A 86 11.10 -4.27 1.50
CA MET A 86 10.86 -3.26 0.48
C MET A 86 11.39 -1.90 0.96
N PRO A 87 12.03 -1.10 0.10
CA PRO A 87 12.46 0.25 0.49
C PRO A 87 11.28 1.10 0.96
N VAL A 88 11.44 1.74 2.10
CA VAL A 88 10.50 2.72 2.65
C VAL A 88 11.22 4.03 2.90
N ARG A 89 10.47 5.13 2.92
CA ARG A 89 11.05 6.43 3.27
C ARG A 89 11.49 6.44 4.74
N SER A 90 12.64 7.04 5.03
CA SER A 90 13.22 7.08 6.38
C SER A 90 12.29 7.72 7.42
N GLU A 91 11.42 8.63 7.00
CA GLU A 91 10.45 9.29 7.88
C GLU A 91 9.49 8.30 8.54
N PHE A 92 9.17 7.16 7.92
CA PHE A 92 8.35 6.11 8.57
C PHE A 92 9.06 5.46 9.76
N LEU A 93 10.41 5.48 9.79
CA LEU A 93 11.21 4.91 10.87
C LEU A 93 11.41 5.87 12.04
N TYR A 94 11.51 7.17 11.75
CA TYR A 94 12.00 8.14 12.74
C TYR A 94 10.95 9.14 13.24
N THR A 95 9.76 9.21 12.60
CA THR A 95 8.70 10.12 13.06
C THR A 95 8.10 9.62 14.36
N LYS A 96 8.21 10.42 15.42
CA LYS A 96 7.66 10.09 16.74
C LYS A 96 6.18 10.48 16.82
N ARG A 97 5.37 9.62 17.45
CA ARG A 97 3.93 9.82 17.60
C ARG A 97 3.58 11.16 18.24
N ALA A 98 4.23 11.52 19.36
CA ALA A 98 3.94 12.77 20.08
C ALA A 98 4.18 14.01 19.20
N ASP A 99 5.31 14.02 18.45
CA ASP A 99 5.65 15.12 17.56
C ASP A 99 4.67 15.20 16.38
N ALA A 100 4.26 14.03 15.85
CA ALA A 100 3.29 13.94 14.76
C ALA A 100 1.91 14.47 15.19
N ARG A 101 1.39 14.05 16.34
CA ARG A 101 0.11 14.52 16.89
C ARG A 101 0.11 16.02 17.12
N LYS A 102 1.19 16.56 17.73
CA LYS A 102 1.38 18.00 17.94
C LYS A 102 1.41 18.77 16.61
N LYS A 103 2.16 18.28 15.63
CA LYS A 103 2.26 18.90 14.30
C LYS A 103 0.93 18.94 13.56
N LEU A 104 0.06 17.95 13.77
CA LEU A 104 -1.25 17.86 13.17
C LEU A 104 -2.33 18.62 13.96
N GLY A 105 -2.02 19.14 15.14
CA GLY A 105 -3.00 19.85 15.98
C GLY A 105 -4.10 18.96 16.54
N LEU A 106 -3.80 17.66 16.76
CA LEU A 106 -4.77 16.68 17.23
C LEU A 106 -5.05 16.82 18.73
N ASP A 107 -6.29 16.57 19.12
CA ASP A 107 -6.70 16.45 20.52
C ASP A 107 -6.45 15.02 21.08
N GLU A 108 -6.97 14.70 22.26
CA GLU A 108 -6.73 13.41 22.93
C GLU A 108 -7.54 12.24 22.33
N ARG A 109 -8.52 12.53 21.45
CA ARG A 109 -9.31 11.47 20.81
C ARG A 109 -8.43 10.62 19.87
N PRO A 110 -8.79 9.34 19.67
CA PRO A 110 -8.12 8.50 18.68
C PRO A 110 -8.17 9.11 17.29
N LEU A 111 -7.09 8.93 16.52
CA LEU A 111 -7.01 9.31 15.11
C LEU A 111 -7.20 8.09 14.22
N ILE A 112 -8.23 8.13 13.39
CA ILE A 112 -8.42 7.21 12.27
C ILE A 112 -7.85 7.85 11.01
N VAL A 113 -7.06 7.12 10.25
CA VAL A 113 -6.62 7.54 8.92
C VAL A 113 -7.08 6.51 7.91
N SER A 114 -7.76 6.93 6.85
CA SER A 114 -8.21 6.03 5.79
C SER A 114 -7.76 6.51 4.40
N ALA A 115 -7.18 5.60 3.61
CA ALA A 115 -6.67 5.91 2.27
C ALA A 115 -6.62 4.64 1.39
N PHE A 116 -7.12 4.71 0.16
CA PHE A 116 -7.25 3.57 -0.74
C PHE A 116 -6.52 3.76 -2.07
N GLY A 117 -5.31 4.33 -1.99
CA GLY A 117 -4.44 4.63 -3.13
C GLY A 117 -4.66 6.01 -3.73
N SER A 118 -3.76 6.43 -4.63
CA SER A 118 -3.73 7.78 -5.21
C SER A 118 -4.95 8.13 -6.06
N LEU A 119 -5.56 7.14 -6.70
CA LEU A 119 -6.79 7.32 -7.48
C LEU A 119 -8.06 7.19 -6.62
N GLY A 120 -7.94 6.57 -5.45
CA GLY A 120 -9.06 6.18 -4.61
C GLY A 120 -9.73 4.89 -5.10
N ALA A 121 -10.71 4.42 -4.32
CA ALA A 121 -11.53 3.26 -4.65
C ALA A 121 -13.00 3.58 -4.37
N LYS A 122 -13.85 3.56 -5.39
CA LYS A 122 -15.24 4.01 -5.28
C LYS A 122 -16.00 3.31 -4.15
N ALA A 123 -16.01 1.97 -4.12
CA ALA A 123 -16.69 1.20 -3.08
C ALA A 123 -16.18 1.53 -1.67
N MET A 124 -14.89 1.79 -1.52
CA MET A 124 -14.30 2.16 -0.23
C MET A 124 -14.70 3.56 0.20
N ASN A 125 -14.68 4.52 -0.73
CA ASN A 125 -15.12 5.89 -0.46
C ASN A 125 -16.61 5.91 -0.07
N GLU A 126 -17.46 5.09 -0.71
CA GLU A 126 -18.87 4.95 -0.34
C GLU A 126 -19.04 4.37 1.08
N ALA A 127 -18.27 3.33 1.43
CA ALA A 127 -18.26 2.76 2.77
C ALA A 127 -17.75 3.75 3.84
N VAL A 128 -16.71 4.52 3.51
CA VAL A 128 -16.19 5.56 4.42
C VAL A 128 -17.17 6.72 4.57
N ALA A 129 -17.89 7.11 3.54
CA ALA A 129 -18.95 8.14 3.66
C ALA A 129 -20.07 7.70 4.61
N GLU A 130 -20.41 6.40 4.61
CA GLU A 130 -21.35 5.83 5.58
C GLU A 130 -20.73 5.76 6.99
N PHE A 131 -19.46 5.40 7.10
CA PHE A 131 -18.72 5.42 8.35
C PHE A 131 -18.70 6.84 8.96
N MET A 132 -18.42 7.89 8.19
CA MET A 132 -18.46 9.28 8.64
C MET A 132 -19.85 9.71 9.15
N LYS A 133 -20.93 9.22 8.52
CA LYS A 133 -22.29 9.42 9.03
C LYS A 133 -22.44 8.80 10.42
N ILE A 134 -22.03 7.54 10.59
CA ILE A 134 -22.12 6.82 11.88
C ILE A 134 -21.28 7.52 12.95
N GLU A 135 -20.06 7.98 12.63
CA GLU A 135 -19.22 8.78 13.54
C GLU A 135 -19.95 10.04 14.01
N THR A 136 -20.61 10.74 13.08
CA THR A 136 -21.37 11.97 13.37
C THR A 136 -22.56 11.67 14.28
N GLU A 137 -23.33 10.63 13.99
CA GLU A 137 -24.49 10.19 14.78
C GLU A 137 -24.10 9.74 16.20
N ASN A 138 -22.86 9.29 16.38
CA ASN A 138 -22.31 8.88 17.69
C ASN A 138 -21.48 9.98 18.38
N GLY A 139 -21.60 11.24 17.96
CA GLY A 139 -20.97 12.38 18.62
C GLY A 139 -19.48 12.55 18.32
N LEU A 140 -19.01 12.05 17.18
CA LEU A 140 -17.62 12.20 16.70
C LEU A 140 -16.57 11.69 17.72
N PRO A 141 -16.59 10.39 18.08
CA PRO A 141 -15.68 9.85 19.10
C PRO A 141 -14.23 9.80 18.65
N PHE A 142 -13.96 9.95 17.36
CA PHE A 142 -12.64 9.93 16.72
C PHE A 142 -12.34 11.25 16.03
N GLN A 143 -11.06 11.47 15.73
CA GLN A 143 -10.62 12.36 14.66
C GLN A 143 -10.36 11.50 13.43
N HIS A 144 -10.90 11.86 12.27
CA HIS A 144 -10.82 11.04 11.06
C HIS A 144 -10.23 11.83 9.91
N ILE A 145 -9.10 11.39 9.37
CA ILE A 145 -8.50 11.96 8.16
C ILE A 145 -8.65 10.96 7.02
N HIS A 146 -9.37 11.35 5.96
CA HIS A 146 -9.65 10.50 4.82
C HIS A 146 -9.09 11.06 3.51
N ALA A 147 -8.33 10.23 2.76
CA ALA A 147 -7.93 10.54 1.38
C ALA A 147 -8.85 9.86 0.37
N THR A 148 -9.61 10.64 -0.35
CA THR A 148 -10.58 10.16 -1.35
C THR A 148 -9.93 9.62 -2.62
N GLY A 149 -8.69 10.08 -2.92
CA GLY A 149 -8.06 9.92 -4.22
C GLY A 149 -8.66 10.87 -5.27
N SER A 150 -7.94 11.05 -6.38
CA SER A 150 -8.29 12.05 -7.41
C SER A 150 -9.66 11.82 -8.08
N TYR A 151 -10.10 10.56 -8.20
CA TYR A 151 -11.45 10.28 -8.72
C TYR A 151 -12.53 10.49 -7.66
N GLY A 152 -12.25 10.15 -6.40
CA GLY A 152 -13.18 10.30 -5.29
C GLY A 152 -13.48 11.76 -4.96
N TRP A 153 -12.45 12.62 -5.03
CA TRP A 153 -12.57 14.05 -4.73
C TRP A 153 -13.67 14.77 -5.50
N LYS A 154 -14.00 14.31 -6.70
CA LYS A 154 -14.99 14.94 -7.57
C LYS A 154 -16.43 14.74 -7.12
N TRP A 155 -16.73 13.73 -6.31
CA TRP A 155 -18.12 13.36 -5.98
C TRP A 155 -18.33 13.04 -4.49
N MET A 156 -17.30 12.66 -3.76
CA MET A 156 -17.43 12.27 -2.36
C MET A 156 -17.89 13.42 -1.43
N PRO A 157 -17.46 14.69 -1.61
CA PRO A 157 -17.97 15.80 -0.80
C PRO A 157 -19.50 15.90 -0.83
N GLU A 158 -20.10 15.82 -2.01
CA GLU A 158 -21.56 15.86 -2.15
C GLU A 158 -22.24 14.62 -1.55
N LEU A 159 -21.64 13.45 -1.70
CA LEU A 159 -22.14 12.22 -1.08
C LEU A 159 -22.14 12.33 0.45
N VAL A 160 -21.06 12.78 1.04
CA VAL A 160 -20.91 12.95 2.50
C VAL A 160 -21.96 13.95 3.03
N LYS A 161 -22.11 15.08 2.34
CA LYS A 161 -23.14 16.09 2.63
C LYS A 161 -24.55 15.51 2.54
N SER A 162 -24.85 14.71 1.51
CA SER A 162 -26.16 14.07 1.34
C SER A 162 -26.49 13.07 2.45
N LYS A 163 -25.48 12.56 3.16
CA LYS A 163 -25.63 11.69 4.33
C LYS A 163 -25.80 12.46 5.65
N GLY A 164 -25.85 13.78 5.60
CA GLY A 164 -26.04 14.64 6.77
C GLY A 164 -24.75 14.95 7.54
N VAL A 165 -23.59 14.71 6.95
CA VAL A 165 -22.30 15.10 7.54
C VAL A 165 -21.90 16.47 7.01
N ASP A 166 -21.86 17.46 7.89
CA ASP A 166 -21.43 18.82 7.58
C ASP A 166 -19.94 18.99 7.91
N LEU A 167 -19.09 18.93 6.89
CA LEU A 167 -17.65 19.07 7.03
C LEU A 167 -17.19 20.51 7.36
N GLU A 168 -18.04 21.51 7.14
CA GLU A 168 -17.74 22.91 7.47
C GLU A 168 -18.07 23.23 8.94
N ALA A 169 -19.11 22.59 9.48
CA ALA A 169 -19.58 22.82 10.84
C ALA A 169 -18.75 22.08 11.91
N GLN A 170 -17.90 21.15 11.52
CA GLN A 170 -17.09 20.34 12.45
C GLN A 170 -15.66 20.16 11.94
N THR A 171 -14.71 19.92 12.84
CA THR A 171 -13.29 19.78 12.54
C THR A 171 -12.74 18.36 12.79
N SER A 172 -13.59 17.44 13.23
CA SER A 172 -13.19 16.08 13.60
C SER A 172 -12.98 15.18 12.37
N ILE A 173 -13.64 15.49 11.24
CA ILE A 173 -13.47 14.77 9.98
C ILE A 173 -12.78 15.69 8.98
N ASP A 174 -11.60 15.32 8.52
CA ASP A 174 -10.78 16.03 7.55
C ASP A 174 -10.68 15.21 6.26
N MET A 175 -11.41 15.63 5.23
CA MET A 175 -11.43 14.94 3.95
C MET A 175 -10.50 15.64 2.96
N ARG A 176 -9.58 14.86 2.38
CA ARG A 176 -8.53 15.34 1.46
C ARG A 176 -8.58 14.59 0.14
N GLU A 177 -8.17 15.25 -0.94
CA GLU A 177 -7.93 14.55 -2.21
C GLU A 177 -6.76 13.58 -2.07
N TYR A 178 -5.65 14.03 -1.47
CA TYR A 178 -4.42 13.26 -1.35
C TYR A 178 -3.67 13.57 -0.04
N ILE A 179 -2.96 12.58 0.49
CA ILE A 179 -2.11 12.73 1.67
C ILE A 179 -0.63 12.76 1.26
N TYR A 180 0.01 13.92 1.38
CA TYR A 180 1.44 14.09 1.09
C TYR A 180 2.36 13.71 2.25
N ASN A 181 1.88 13.86 3.49
CA ASN A 181 2.62 13.63 4.72
C ASN A 181 2.26 12.31 5.40
N MET A 182 2.13 11.22 4.62
CA MET A 182 1.72 9.90 5.11
C MET A 182 2.55 9.42 6.32
N PRO A 183 3.90 9.57 6.37
CA PRO A 183 4.67 9.16 7.55
C PRO A 183 4.21 9.86 8.84
N THR A 184 3.90 11.16 8.78
CA THR A 184 3.39 11.91 9.94
C THR A 184 2.02 11.39 10.36
N LEU A 185 1.12 11.13 9.40
CA LEU A 185 -0.22 10.63 9.72
C LEU A 185 -0.17 9.20 10.28
N MET A 186 0.61 8.31 9.70
CA MET A 186 0.73 6.94 10.21
C MET A 186 1.37 6.90 11.60
N ALA A 187 2.38 7.73 11.86
CA ALA A 187 2.96 7.85 13.20
C ALA A 187 1.95 8.38 14.25
N ALA A 188 1.01 9.24 13.85
CA ALA A 188 -0.01 9.83 14.74
C ALA A 188 -1.24 8.93 14.90
N ALA A 189 -1.54 8.07 13.92
CA ALA A 189 -2.76 7.29 13.85
C ALA A 189 -2.86 6.22 14.94
N ASP A 190 -4.07 5.99 15.41
CA ASP A 190 -4.43 4.85 16.26
C ASP A 190 -4.86 3.66 15.39
N VAL A 191 -5.51 3.94 14.26
CA VAL A 191 -5.87 2.93 13.26
C VAL A 191 -5.67 3.51 11.85
N PHE A 192 -5.04 2.73 10.98
CA PHE A 192 -4.91 3.02 9.56
C PHE A 192 -5.74 2.04 8.73
N ILE A 193 -6.66 2.56 7.93
CA ILE A 193 -7.53 1.74 7.06
C ILE A 193 -7.06 1.89 5.62
N SER A 194 -6.65 0.80 4.98
CA SER A 194 -6.11 0.90 3.62
C SER A 194 -6.27 -0.37 2.78
N ARG A 195 -5.87 -0.25 1.51
CA ARG A 195 -5.60 -1.40 0.64
C ARG A 195 -4.32 -2.13 1.08
N ALA A 196 -4.21 -3.41 0.68
CA ALA A 196 -3.07 -4.26 1.00
C ALA A 196 -2.03 -4.33 -0.15
N GLY A 197 -1.71 -3.18 -0.74
CA GLY A 197 -0.58 -3.08 -1.67
C GLY A 197 0.74 -3.33 -0.95
N ALA A 198 1.73 -3.90 -1.63
CA ALA A 198 3.01 -4.26 -1.02
C ALA A 198 3.71 -3.08 -0.32
N SER A 199 3.69 -1.89 -0.94
CA SER A 199 4.25 -0.66 -0.34
C SER A 199 3.53 -0.30 0.95
N SER A 200 2.19 -0.23 0.93
CA SER A 200 1.39 0.11 2.13
C SER A 200 1.61 -0.90 3.25
N CYS A 201 1.67 -2.20 2.93
CA CYS A 201 1.97 -3.24 3.90
C CYS A 201 3.33 -3.03 4.60
N ASN A 202 4.36 -2.62 3.84
CA ASN A 202 5.68 -2.34 4.41
C ASN A 202 5.72 -1.03 5.21
N GLU A 203 5.07 0.02 4.73
CA GLU A 203 4.95 1.29 5.45
C GLU A 203 4.24 1.08 6.81
N ILE A 204 3.15 0.31 6.82
CA ILE A 204 2.42 -0.09 8.03
C ILE A 204 3.32 -0.89 8.98
N ALA A 205 3.99 -1.92 8.47
CA ALA A 205 4.86 -2.78 9.28
C ALA A 205 6.01 -2.00 9.92
N VAL A 206 6.60 -1.05 9.18
CA VAL A 206 7.72 -0.23 9.67
C VAL A 206 7.25 0.83 10.66
N SER A 207 6.10 1.46 10.43
CA SER A 207 5.54 2.46 11.36
C SER A 207 4.94 1.84 12.63
N GLY A 208 4.64 0.53 12.61
CA GLY A 208 3.97 -0.16 13.72
C GLY A 208 2.52 0.30 13.95
N THR A 209 1.89 0.92 12.95
CA THR A 209 0.54 1.45 13.07
C THR A 209 -0.49 0.33 13.01
N PRO A 210 -1.40 0.18 14.01
CA PRO A 210 -2.51 -0.75 13.92
C PRO A 210 -3.34 -0.51 12.66
N CYS A 211 -3.81 -1.56 11.99
CA CYS A 211 -4.48 -1.37 10.71
C CYS A 211 -5.62 -2.34 10.41
N VAL A 212 -6.55 -1.85 9.61
CA VAL A 212 -7.56 -2.65 8.90
C VAL A 212 -7.16 -2.68 7.43
N LEU A 213 -6.82 -3.87 6.92
CA LEU A 213 -6.46 -4.05 5.52
C LEU A 213 -7.65 -4.58 4.72
N ILE A 214 -7.99 -3.84 3.66
CA ILE A 214 -9.10 -4.16 2.76
C ILE A 214 -8.53 -4.41 1.36
N PRO A 215 -8.18 -5.67 1.03
CA PRO A 215 -7.60 -6.00 -0.27
C PRO A 215 -8.51 -5.63 -1.42
N SER A 216 -7.93 -5.09 -2.50
CA SER A 216 -8.68 -4.91 -3.75
C SER A 216 -8.91 -6.25 -4.43
N PRO A 217 -10.16 -6.59 -4.81
CA PRO A 217 -10.44 -7.79 -5.60
C PRO A 217 -10.02 -7.65 -7.07
N ASN A 218 -9.78 -6.41 -7.53
CA ASN A 218 -9.52 -6.07 -8.92
C ASN A 218 -8.01 -6.02 -9.25
N VAL A 219 -7.24 -6.94 -8.70
CA VAL A 219 -5.79 -7.02 -8.92
C VAL A 219 -5.40 -8.41 -9.42
N THR A 220 -4.34 -8.46 -10.24
CA THR A 220 -3.83 -9.73 -10.81
C THR A 220 -3.50 -10.73 -9.69
N ASP A 221 -3.93 -11.97 -9.89
CA ASP A 221 -3.66 -13.10 -8.97
C ASP A 221 -4.09 -12.88 -7.52
N ASN A 222 -5.00 -11.93 -7.27
CA ASN A 222 -5.48 -11.57 -5.93
C ASN A 222 -4.31 -11.29 -4.96
N HIS A 223 -3.23 -10.66 -5.45
CA HIS A 223 -1.99 -10.48 -4.69
C HIS A 223 -2.18 -9.64 -3.42
N GLN A 224 -3.15 -8.70 -3.39
CA GLN A 224 -3.38 -7.89 -2.20
C GLN A 224 -3.96 -8.72 -1.05
N GLU A 225 -4.90 -9.63 -1.30
CA GLU A 225 -5.40 -10.53 -0.26
C GLU A 225 -4.28 -11.42 0.28
N LYS A 226 -3.44 -11.96 -0.60
CA LYS A 226 -2.30 -12.79 -0.20
C LYS A 226 -1.28 -12.01 0.66
N ASN A 227 -1.01 -10.73 0.33
CA ASN A 227 -0.19 -9.84 1.15
C ASN A 227 -0.81 -9.65 2.54
N ALA A 228 -2.10 -9.30 2.61
CA ALA A 228 -2.81 -9.06 3.86
C ALA A 228 -2.86 -10.29 4.76
N ARG A 229 -3.11 -11.48 4.19
CA ARG A 229 -3.17 -12.74 4.96
C ARG A 229 -1.85 -13.10 5.65
N ILE A 230 -0.70 -12.74 5.06
CA ILE A 230 0.58 -12.93 5.73
C ILE A 230 0.69 -12.04 6.97
N ILE A 231 0.24 -10.80 6.87
CA ILE A 231 0.26 -9.85 8.00
C ILE A 231 -0.74 -10.28 9.06
N GLU A 232 -1.96 -10.67 8.65
CA GLU A 232 -3.01 -11.19 9.54
C GLU A 232 -2.55 -12.43 10.30
N SER A 233 -1.90 -13.39 9.62
CA SER A 233 -1.42 -14.63 10.26
C SER A 233 -0.37 -14.39 11.36
N ARG A 234 0.22 -13.20 11.38
CA ARG A 234 1.18 -12.74 12.40
C ARG A 234 0.55 -11.77 13.41
N GLY A 235 -0.77 -11.58 13.37
CA GLY A 235 -1.50 -10.65 14.25
C GLY A 235 -1.23 -9.17 13.93
N GLY A 236 -0.73 -8.85 12.73
CA GLY A 236 -0.34 -7.48 12.36
C GLY A 236 -1.45 -6.63 11.75
N CYS A 237 -2.63 -7.20 11.48
CA CYS A 237 -3.78 -6.44 10.98
C CYS A 237 -5.09 -7.16 11.23
N VAL A 238 -6.19 -6.41 11.15
CA VAL A 238 -7.52 -6.96 10.87
C VAL A 238 -7.69 -7.03 9.35
N LEU A 239 -8.01 -8.20 8.82
CA LEU A 239 -8.33 -8.38 7.40
C LEU A 239 -9.84 -8.32 7.19
N LEU A 240 -10.29 -7.35 6.39
CA LEU A 240 -11.69 -7.20 6.00
C LEU A 240 -11.80 -7.28 4.47
N LEU A 241 -12.57 -8.25 3.97
CA LEU A 241 -12.76 -8.36 2.51
C LEU A 241 -13.69 -7.24 2.00
N GLU A 242 -13.41 -6.71 0.80
CA GLU A 242 -14.18 -5.59 0.24
C GLU A 242 -15.68 -5.85 0.21
N ARG A 243 -16.11 -7.09 -0.09
CA ARG A 243 -17.53 -7.49 -0.10
C ARG A 243 -18.22 -7.43 1.27
N GLU A 244 -17.44 -7.39 2.34
CA GLU A 244 -17.90 -7.35 3.74
C GLU A 244 -17.76 -5.94 4.34
N CYS A 245 -17.10 -5.04 3.59
CA CYS A 245 -16.78 -3.70 4.04
C CYS A 245 -17.98 -2.76 3.88
N THR A 246 -18.67 -2.48 4.98
CA THR A 246 -19.70 -1.45 5.10
C THR A 246 -19.24 -0.38 6.08
N GLY A 247 -19.90 0.79 6.10
CA GLY A 247 -19.61 1.81 7.11
C GLY A 247 -19.80 1.32 8.54
N GLN A 248 -20.87 0.52 8.77
CA GLN A 248 -21.10 -0.10 10.07
C GLN A 248 -20.00 -1.07 10.47
N ARG A 249 -19.51 -1.88 9.53
CA ARG A 249 -18.42 -2.82 9.79
C ARG A 249 -17.11 -2.09 10.10
N LEU A 250 -16.80 -1.03 9.35
CA LEU A 250 -15.63 -0.18 9.63
C LEU A 250 -15.70 0.42 11.03
N TYR A 251 -16.87 0.94 11.41
CA TYR A 251 -17.07 1.51 12.74
C TYR A 251 -16.84 0.47 13.85
N GLN A 252 -17.32 -0.76 13.68
CA GLN A 252 -17.11 -1.86 14.63
C GLN A 252 -15.63 -2.27 14.76
N GLU A 253 -14.87 -2.27 13.65
CA GLU A 253 -13.48 -2.71 13.67
C GLU A 253 -12.51 -1.66 14.27
N VAL A 254 -12.93 -0.41 14.38
CA VAL A 254 -12.08 0.67 14.95
C VAL A 254 -12.41 0.99 16.41
N GLN A 255 -13.49 0.45 16.97
CA GLN A 255 -13.84 0.54 18.40
C GLN A 255 -13.02 -0.44 19.25
#